data_e7d82542ff95918a370026b4be9fc93c
#
_entry.id   e7d82542ff95918a370026b4be9fc93c
#
_cell.length_a   1.000
_cell.length_b   1.000
_cell.length_c   1.000
_cell.angle_alpha   90.00
_cell.angle_beta   90.00
_cell.angle_gamma   90.00
#
_symmetry.space_group_name_H-M   'P 1'
#
loop_
_entity.id
_entity.type
_entity.pdbx_description
1 polymer ?
#
loop_
_entity_poly.entity_id
_entity_poly.type
_entity_poly.pdbx_seq_one_letter_code
_entity_poly.pdbx_strand_id
1 'polypeptide(L)'
;MRFLLPERSLYMNITPKQMLLYAVSDRAWSNSDEEFLSQAKQAIKSGVTIFQLREKHTDYEHFREIALKLKPICKQYNVPLIINDNVKLAKEIDADGVHLGQDDLDIKAAREYLGADKIIGVSAHNVKEALEAENGGADYLGSGAAFVTSTKTDAGAIDHKVLSDVAHSVKIPVVAIGGINKDNISQLEGLGLDGVAVVSAIFAADDISSAVIDLKAKAEKAAESSVK
;
A
#
# COMPACT_ATOMS: atom_id res chain seq x y z
N MET A 1 32.57 6.91 -19.01
CA MET A 1 31.59 8.01 -18.93
C MET A 1 30.58 7.63 -17.86
N ARG A 2 30.71 8.20 -16.65
CA ARG A 2 29.78 7.92 -15.54
C ARG A 2 28.50 8.69 -15.85
N PHE A 3 27.42 8.02 -16.17
CA PHE A 3 26.09 8.62 -16.13
C PHE A 3 25.78 8.94 -14.68
N LEU A 4 25.91 10.20 -14.32
CA LEU A 4 25.31 10.75 -13.10
C LEU A 4 23.80 10.62 -13.29
N LEU A 5 23.16 9.72 -12.55
CA LEU A 5 21.72 9.78 -12.38
C LEU A 5 21.42 11.17 -11.79
N PRO A 6 20.40 11.89 -12.30
CA PRO A 6 20.05 13.18 -11.76
C PRO A 6 19.76 13.01 -10.26
N GLU A 7 20.28 13.94 -9.43
CA GLU A 7 19.95 14.00 -8.00
C GLU A 7 18.44 13.86 -7.88
N ARG A 8 18.01 12.80 -7.19
CA ARG A 8 16.59 12.56 -6.94
C ARG A 8 16.03 13.82 -6.31
N SER A 9 15.10 14.45 -6.97
CA SER A 9 14.38 15.63 -6.51
C SER A 9 14.02 15.46 -5.03
N LEU A 10 14.20 16.52 -4.25
CA LEU A 10 13.84 16.61 -2.82
C LEU A 10 12.34 16.40 -2.53
N TYR A 11 11.55 16.00 -3.51
CA TYR A 11 10.13 15.72 -3.41
C TYR A 11 9.90 14.21 -3.51
N MET A 12 9.59 13.57 -2.38
CA MET A 12 9.05 12.22 -2.38
C MET A 12 7.67 12.24 -3.04
N ASN A 13 7.39 11.29 -3.95
CA ASN A 13 6.08 11.17 -4.60
C ASN A 13 4.97 10.80 -3.60
N ILE A 14 5.34 10.32 -2.41
CA ILE A 14 4.43 10.02 -1.31
C ILE A 14 5.08 10.37 0.04
N THR A 15 4.29 10.85 0.97
CA THR A 15 4.74 11.24 2.31
C THR A 15 4.39 10.18 3.36
N PRO A 16 5.11 10.09 4.51
CA PRO A 16 4.73 9.23 5.63
C PRO A 16 3.27 9.40 6.07
N LYS A 17 2.78 10.64 6.12
CA LYS A 17 1.38 10.94 6.48
C LYS A 17 0.36 10.29 5.54
N GLN A 18 0.68 10.17 4.24
CA GLN A 18 -0.17 9.49 3.28
C GLN A 18 -0.10 7.96 3.43
N MET A 19 0.96 7.43 4.04
CA MET A 19 1.11 5.99 4.28
C MET A 19 0.42 5.49 5.56
N LEU A 20 -0.16 6.36 6.37
CA LEU A 20 -0.65 6.07 7.73
C LEU A 20 -1.65 4.91 7.78
N LEU A 21 -2.73 4.97 6.97
CA LEU A 21 -3.73 3.91 6.89
C LEU A 21 -4.00 3.56 5.43
N TYR A 22 -3.42 2.48 4.97
CA TYR A 22 -3.44 1.99 3.62
C TYR A 22 -4.50 0.90 3.46
N ALA A 23 -5.58 1.16 2.75
CA ALA A 23 -6.57 0.15 2.42
C ALA A 23 -6.17 -0.60 1.13
N VAL A 24 -6.06 -1.91 1.21
CA VAL A 24 -5.89 -2.79 0.04
C VAL A 24 -7.19 -3.55 -0.19
N SER A 25 -7.78 -3.42 -1.36
CA SER A 25 -9.07 -4.04 -1.67
C SER A 25 -8.96 -5.54 -1.87
N ASP A 26 -10.07 -6.24 -1.59
CA ASP A 26 -10.27 -7.63 -1.94
C ASP A 26 -11.76 -7.88 -2.20
N ARG A 27 -12.08 -8.67 -3.23
CA ARG A 27 -13.46 -8.98 -3.63
C ARG A 27 -14.18 -9.96 -2.73
N ALA A 28 -13.49 -10.60 -1.81
CA ALA A 28 -14.06 -11.64 -0.95
C ALA A 28 -15.25 -11.15 -0.08
N TRP A 29 -15.38 -9.84 0.10
CA TRP A 29 -16.43 -9.23 0.94
C TRP A 29 -17.43 -8.36 0.17
N SER A 30 -17.53 -8.54 -1.15
CA SER A 30 -18.53 -7.85 -1.98
C SER A 30 -19.15 -8.79 -3.02
N ASN A 31 -20.47 -8.74 -3.18
CA ASN A 31 -21.21 -9.60 -4.09
C ASN A 31 -21.45 -8.95 -5.45
N SER A 32 -21.17 -7.66 -5.58
CA SER A 32 -21.32 -6.91 -6.85
C SER A 32 -20.31 -5.76 -6.92
N ASP A 33 -20.16 -5.19 -8.12
CA ASP A 33 -19.33 -4.01 -8.35
C ASP A 33 -19.85 -2.77 -7.60
N GLU A 34 -21.17 -2.61 -7.55
CA GLU A 34 -21.84 -1.51 -6.85
C GLU A 34 -21.55 -1.59 -5.35
N GLU A 35 -21.66 -2.78 -4.78
CA GLU A 35 -21.34 -3.01 -3.37
C GLU A 35 -19.85 -2.72 -3.09
N PHE A 36 -18.96 -3.25 -3.92
CA PHE A 36 -17.53 -2.99 -3.83
C PHE A 36 -17.19 -1.50 -3.87
N LEU A 37 -17.72 -0.78 -4.86
CA LEU A 37 -17.48 0.67 -5.00
C LEU A 37 -18.10 1.48 -3.84
N SER A 38 -19.24 1.02 -3.29
CA SER A 38 -19.85 1.60 -2.10
C SER A 38 -18.96 1.42 -0.86
N GLN A 39 -18.45 0.20 -0.64
CA GLN A 39 -17.52 -0.12 0.46
C GLN A 39 -16.21 0.69 0.33
N ALA A 40 -15.62 0.73 -0.87
CA ALA A 40 -14.42 1.52 -1.13
C ALA A 40 -14.63 3.01 -0.85
N LYS A 41 -15.75 3.59 -1.33
CA LYS A 41 -16.12 4.98 -1.07
C LYS A 41 -16.31 5.24 0.42
N GLN A 42 -16.94 4.32 1.14
CA GLN A 42 -17.14 4.44 2.58
C GLN A 42 -15.80 4.44 3.32
N ALA A 43 -14.89 3.52 2.99
CA ALA A 43 -13.54 3.45 3.57
C ALA A 43 -12.74 4.75 3.30
N ILE A 44 -12.72 5.22 2.06
CA ILE A 44 -12.03 6.44 1.64
C ILE A 44 -12.58 7.66 2.39
N LYS A 45 -13.91 7.83 2.44
CA LYS A 45 -14.58 8.94 3.14
C LYS A 45 -14.29 8.93 4.64
N SER A 46 -14.11 7.75 5.24
CA SER A 46 -13.93 7.59 6.69
C SER A 46 -12.49 7.82 7.16
N GLY A 47 -11.52 8.00 6.24
CA GLY A 47 -10.19 8.44 6.61
C GLY A 47 -9.02 7.55 6.19
N VAL A 48 -9.24 6.59 5.29
CA VAL A 48 -8.15 5.91 4.56
C VAL A 48 -7.27 6.97 3.88
N THR A 49 -5.97 6.82 3.97
CA THR A 49 -5.00 7.82 3.48
C THR A 49 -4.38 7.47 2.13
N ILE A 50 -4.46 6.20 1.73
CA ILE A 50 -4.05 5.67 0.43
C ILE A 50 -4.89 4.42 0.13
N PHE A 51 -5.25 4.19 -1.12
CA PHE A 51 -6.10 3.07 -1.54
C PHE A 51 -5.44 2.27 -2.66
N GLN A 52 -5.31 0.95 -2.48
CA GLN A 52 -4.85 0.03 -3.51
C GLN A 52 -6.01 -0.80 -4.05
N LEU A 53 -6.24 -0.70 -5.36
CA LEU A 53 -7.16 -1.57 -6.06
C LEU A 53 -6.43 -2.86 -6.46
N ARG A 54 -6.84 -3.97 -5.84
CA ARG A 54 -6.31 -5.32 -6.07
C ARG A 54 -7.40 -6.22 -6.61
N GLU A 55 -7.21 -6.71 -7.83
CA GLU A 55 -8.10 -7.62 -8.55
C GLU A 55 -7.28 -8.84 -9.03
N LYS A 56 -7.49 -10.00 -8.42
CA LYS A 56 -6.67 -11.20 -8.71
C LYS A 56 -7.34 -12.20 -9.67
N HIS A 57 -8.66 -12.14 -9.81
CA HIS A 57 -9.45 -13.15 -10.53
C HIS A 57 -10.42 -12.53 -11.54
N THR A 58 -9.98 -11.45 -12.19
CA THR A 58 -10.76 -10.73 -13.19
C THR A 58 -9.97 -10.53 -14.47
N ASP A 59 -10.65 -10.32 -15.59
CA ASP A 59 -9.99 -9.93 -16.83
C ASP A 59 -9.57 -8.46 -16.81
N TYR A 60 -8.74 -8.08 -17.78
CA TYR A 60 -8.18 -6.74 -17.87
C TYR A 60 -9.23 -5.64 -18.04
N GLU A 61 -10.24 -5.88 -18.87
CA GLU A 61 -11.27 -4.87 -19.16
C GLU A 61 -12.12 -4.60 -17.92
N HIS A 62 -12.50 -5.63 -17.18
CA HIS A 62 -13.25 -5.47 -15.95
C HIS A 62 -12.41 -4.76 -14.87
N PHE A 63 -11.12 -5.14 -14.70
CA PHE A 63 -10.20 -4.42 -13.80
C PHE A 63 -10.14 -2.93 -14.16
N ARG A 64 -10.02 -2.62 -15.46
CA ARG A 64 -9.99 -1.26 -15.98
C ARG A 64 -11.28 -0.49 -15.69
N GLU A 65 -12.45 -1.11 -15.91
CA GLU A 65 -13.75 -0.49 -15.62
C GLU A 65 -13.88 -0.10 -14.15
N ILE A 66 -13.53 -0.99 -13.24
CA ILE A 66 -13.58 -0.75 -11.80
C ILE A 66 -12.60 0.37 -11.41
N ALA A 67 -11.38 0.33 -11.94
CA ALA A 67 -10.37 1.35 -11.69
C ALA A 67 -10.84 2.75 -12.14
N LEU A 68 -11.48 2.85 -13.31
CA LEU A 68 -12.04 4.10 -13.83
C LEU A 68 -13.22 4.63 -12.99
N LYS A 69 -14.04 3.73 -12.41
CA LYS A 69 -15.13 4.12 -11.49
C LYS A 69 -14.59 4.57 -10.12
N LEU A 70 -13.50 3.95 -9.65
CA LEU A 70 -12.89 4.25 -8.36
C LEU A 70 -12.06 5.54 -8.38
N LYS A 71 -11.34 5.81 -9.48
CA LYS A 71 -10.44 6.98 -9.62
C LYS A 71 -11.10 8.32 -9.23
N PRO A 72 -12.31 8.69 -9.73
CA PRO A 72 -12.96 9.94 -9.32
C PRO A 72 -13.33 9.97 -7.83
N ILE A 73 -13.62 8.82 -7.22
CA ILE A 73 -13.89 8.72 -5.78
C ILE A 73 -12.61 9.05 -5.00
N CYS A 74 -11.49 8.41 -5.34
CA CYS A 74 -10.20 8.69 -4.72
C CYS A 74 -9.81 10.17 -4.87
N LYS A 75 -9.95 10.73 -6.07
CA LYS A 75 -9.66 12.13 -6.36
C LYS A 75 -10.51 13.10 -5.54
N GLN A 76 -11.80 12.81 -5.35
CA GLN A 76 -12.72 13.65 -4.57
C GLN A 76 -12.25 13.84 -3.11
N TYR A 77 -11.59 12.83 -2.54
CA TYR A 77 -11.13 12.84 -1.14
C TYR A 77 -9.61 13.04 -1.01
N ASN A 78 -8.89 13.32 -2.12
CA ASN A 78 -7.43 13.46 -2.16
C ASN A 78 -6.68 12.21 -1.62
N VAL A 79 -7.20 11.02 -1.91
CA VAL A 79 -6.60 9.73 -1.55
C VAL A 79 -5.93 9.17 -2.81
N PRO A 80 -4.61 8.92 -2.81
CA PRO A 80 -3.92 8.30 -3.93
C PRO A 80 -4.50 6.94 -4.29
N LEU A 81 -4.74 6.71 -5.59
CA LEU A 81 -5.15 5.40 -6.14
C LEU A 81 -3.93 4.64 -6.66
N ILE A 82 -3.65 3.52 -6.05
CA ILE A 82 -2.57 2.59 -6.43
C ILE A 82 -3.18 1.36 -7.12
N ILE A 83 -2.61 0.95 -8.24
CA ILE A 83 -2.98 -0.28 -8.95
C ILE A 83 -2.04 -1.41 -8.52
N ASN A 84 -2.60 -2.55 -8.13
CA ASN A 84 -1.78 -3.71 -7.77
C ASN A 84 -1.25 -4.42 -9.03
N ASP A 85 0.06 -4.67 -9.10
CA ASP A 85 0.83 -5.43 -10.11
C ASP A 85 0.78 -4.88 -11.56
N ASN A 86 -0.30 -4.24 -11.98
CA ASN A 86 -0.55 -3.91 -13.38
C ASN A 86 -0.07 -2.50 -13.77
N VAL A 87 1.21 -2.40 -14.12
CA VAL A 87 1.87 -1.14 -14.55
C VAL A 87 1.22 -0.54 -15.81
N LYS A 88 0.79 -1.40 -16.75
CA LYS A 88 0.12 -0.96 -17.98
C LYS A 88 -1.21 -0.27 -17.66
N LEU A 89 -2.03 -0.88 -16.82
CA LEU A 89 -3.31 -0.31 -16.39
C LEU A 89 -3.09 1.00 -15.63
N ALA A 90 -2.13 1.04 -14.70
CA ALA A 90 -1.83 2.25 -13.94
C ALA A 90 -1.51 3.44 -14.86
N LYS A 91 -0.73 3.22 -15.93
CA LYS A 91 -0.43 4.24 -16.93
C LYS A 91 -1.64 4.62 -17.77
N GLU A 92 -2.37 3.63 -18.28
CA GLU A 92 -3.52 3.83 -19.18
C GLU A 92 -4.61 4.69 -18.55
N ILE A 93 -4.96 4.41 -17.29
CA ILE A 93 -5.98 5.19 -16.57
C ILE A 93 -5.41 6.42 -15.88
N ASP A 94 -4.09 6.66 -16.00
CA ASP A 94 -3.40 7.73 -15.27
C ASP A 94 -3.68 7.65 -13.76
N ALA A 95 -3.46 6.46 -13.14
CA ALA A 95 -3.51 6.28 -11.69
C ALA A 95 -2.37 7.04 -11.00
N ASP A 96 -2.47 7.23 -9.68
CA ASP A 96 -1.40 7.88 -8.93
C ASP A 96 -0.15 7.00 -8.83
N GLY A 97 -0.31 5.67 -8.88
CA GLY A 97 0.83 4.77 -8.85
C GLY A 97 0.50 3.29 -9.00
N VAL A 98 1.52 2.47 -8.75
CA VAL A 98 1.46 1.00 -8.78
C VAL A 98 2.12 0.42 -7.54
N HIS A 99 1.69 -0.76 -7.10
CA HIS A 99 2.38 -1.57 -6.11
C HIS A 99 2.82 -2.90 -6.72
N LEU A 100 4.10 -3.26 -6.58
CA LEU A 100 4.74 -4.41 -7.18
C LEU A 100 5.18 -5.42 -6.12
N GLY A 101 5.00 -6.71 -6.38
CA GLY A 101 5.62 -7.82 -5.66
C GLY A 101 7.04 -8.10 -6.18
N GLN A 102 7.69 -9.11 -5.58
CA GLN A 102 9.07 -9.49 -5.95
C GLN A 102 9.16 -10.18 -7.32
N ASP A 103 8.08 -10.84 -7.76
CA ASP A 103 8.00 -11.58 -9.01
C ASP A 103 7.39 -10.76 -10.17
N ASP A 104 7.06 -9.48 -9.91
CA ASP A 104 6.45 -8.59 -10.90
C ASP A 104 7.51 -7.90 -11.78
N LEU A 105 7.09 -6.89 -12.55
CA LEU A 105 7.97 -6.11 -13.40
C LEU A 105 9.09 -5.44 -12.57
N ASP A 106 10.32 -5.48 -13.08
CA ASP A 106 11.46 -4.78 -12.48
C ASP A 106 11.17 -3.30 -12.21
N ILE A 107 11.58 -2.80 -11.04
CA ILE A 107 11.26 -1.45 -10.56
C ILE A 107 11.76 -0.36 -11.52
N LYS A 108 12.96 -0.53 -12.10
CA LYS A 108 13.53 0.43 -13.04
C LYS A 108 12.74 0.47 -14.35
N ALA A 109 12.34 -0.69 -14.85
CA ALA A 109 11.47 -0.79 -16.03
C ALA A 109 10.09 -0.17 -15.75
N ALA A 110 9.51 -0.40 -14.57
CA ALA A 110 8.26 0.23 -14.16
C ALA A 110 8.42 1.76 -14.07
N ARG A 111 9.52 2.26 -13.52
CA ARG A 111 9.82 3.70 -13.42
C ARG A 111 10.00 4.35 -14.79
N GLU A 112 10.74 3.71 -15.71
CA GLU A 112 10.89 4.18 -17.08
C GLU A 112 9.56 4.24 -17.83
N TYR A 113 8.71 3.24 -17.61
CA TYR A 113 7.41 3.16 -18.28
C TYR A 113 6.41 4.19 -17.72
N LEU A 114 6.33 4.36 -16.40
CA LEU A 114 5.36 5.24 -15.74
C LEU A 114 5.79 6.72 -15.74
N GLY A 115 7.09 6.99 -15.66
CA GLY A 115 7.64 8.34 -15.48
C GLY A 115 8.00 8.65 -14.02
N ALA A 116 8.61 9.82 -13.80
CA ALA A 116 9.19 10.21 -12.50
C ALA A 116 8.11 10.54 -11.44
N ASP A 117 6.93 11.01 -11.87
CA ASP A 117 5.91 11.56 -10.96
C ASP A 117 4.93 10.52 -10.41
N LYS A 118 5.01 9.26 -10.88
CA LYS A 118 4.12 8.20 -10.41
C LYS A 118 4.71 7.48 -9.19
N ILE A 119 3.82 7.13 -8.27
CA ILE A 119 4.19 6.39 -7.05
C ILE A 119 4.47 4.93 -7.42
N ILE A 120 5.61 4.39 -6.98
CA ILE A 120 5.94 2.96 -7.07
C ILE A 120 6.16 2.43 -5.67
N GLY A 121 5.24 1.58 -5.21
CA GLY A 121 5.38 0.80 -4.01
C GLY A 121 5.94 -0.59 -4.31
N VAL A 122 6.69 -1.16 -3.37
CA VAL A 122 7.27 -2.50 -3.53
C VAL A 122 7.11 -3.30 -2.24
N SER A 123 6.76 -4.58 -2.36
CA SER A 123 6.79 -5.52 -1.25
C SER A 123 8.24 -5.88 -0.90
N ALA A 124 8.62 -5.87 0.39
CA ALA A 124 9.93 -6.30 0.88
C ALA A 124 9.79 -7.13 2.16
N HIS A 125 10.46 -8.29 2.21
CA HIS A 125 10.35 -9.25 3.31
C HIS A 125 11.61 -9.28 4.20
N ASN A 126 12.67 -8.58 3.79
CA ASN A 126 13.95 -8.49 4.49
C ASN A 126 14.70 -7.21 4.07
N VAL A 127 15.77 -6.91 4.81
CA VAL A 127 16.61 -5.71 4.59
C VAL A 127 17.23 -5.67 3.19
N LYS A 128 17.64 -6.82 2.65
CA LYS A 128 18.24 -6.87 1.31
C LYS A 128 17.25 -6.41 0.24
N GLU A 129 16.03 -6.98 0.25
CA GLU A 129 14.95 -6.59 -0.68
C GLU A 129 14.57 -5.11 -0.51
N ALA A 130 14.53 -4.62 0.74
CA ALA A 130 14.23 -3.22 1.03
C ALA A 130 15.25 -2.26 0.41
N LEU A 131 16.55 -2.53 0.58
CA LEU A 131 17.62 -1.73 0.00
C LEU A 131 17.65 -1.83 -1.54
N GLU A 132 17.39 -3.00 -2.10
CA GLU A 132 17.29 -3.19 -3.55
C GLU A 132 16.12 -2.40 -4.13
N ALA A 133 14.96 -2.41 -3.46
CA ALA A 133 13.79 -1.65 -3.88
C ALA A 133 14.02 -0.12 -3.80
N GLU A 134 14.57 0.39 -2.70
CA GLU A 134 14.92 1.82 -2.56
C GLU A 134 15.91 2.25 -3.64
N ASN A 135 16.98 1.49 -3.87
CA ASN A 135 17.98 1.76 -4.91
C ASN A 135 17.39 1.63 -6.33
N GLY A 136 16.39 0.77 -6.51
CA GLY A 136 15.65 0.61 -7.75
C GLY A 136 14.71 1.77 -8.08
N GLY A 137 14.36 2.59 -7.08
CA GLY A 137 13.52 3.75 -7.26
C GLY A 137 12.10 3.58 -6.73
N ALA A 138 11.86 2.67 -5.78
CA ALA A 138 10.61 2.62 -5.02
C ALA A 138 10.39 3.91 -4.23
N ASP A 139 9.13 4.32 -4.06
CA ASP A 139 8.73 5.48 -3.27
C ASP A 139 8.28 5.08 -1.86
N TYR A 140 7.85 3.84 -1.65
CA TYR A 140 7.53 3.25 -0.36
C TYR A 140 7.65 1.73 -0.39
N LEU A 141 7.71 1.12 0.80
CA LEU A 141 7.70 -0.33 0.96
C LEU A 141 6.47 -0.82 1.73
N GLY A 142 5.96 -1.99 1.31
CA GLY A 142 5.06 -2.81 2.11
C GLY A 142 5.83 -4.01 2.67
N SER A 143 5.95 -4.13 3.99
CA SER A 143 6.69 -5.23 4.63
C SER A 143 5.77 -6.12 5.46
N GLY A 144 5.89 -7.43 5.28
CA GLY A 144 5.03 -8.41 5.97
C GLY A 144 5.24 -9.83 5.47
N ALA A 145 4.41 -10.80 5.92
CA ALA A 145 3.21 -10.58 6.74
C ALA A 145 3.57 -10.31 8.21
N ALA A 146 3.03 -9.22 8.80
CA ALA A 146 3.27 -8.86 10.19
C ALA A 146 2.66 -9.86 11.18
N PHE A 147 1.52 -10.46 10.81
CA PHE A 147 0.81 -11.49 11.57
C PHE A 147 0.32 -12.57 10.62
N VAL A 148 0.00 -13.75 11.14
CA VAL A 148 -0.61 -14.83 10.36
C VAL A 148 -1.88 -14.33 9.68
N THR A 149 -2.05 -14.60 8.38
CA THR A 149 -3.16 -14.11 7.58
C THR A 149 -3.70 -15.18 6.64
N SER A 150 -5.01 -15.16 6.39
CA SER A 150 -5.66 -15.98 5.37
C SER A 150 -5.74 -15.31 4.00
N THR A 151 -5.42 -14.03 3.89
CA THR A 151 -5.54 -13.26 2.64
C THR A 151 -4.41 -13.55 1.63
N LYS A 152 -3.21 -13.88 2.13
CA LYS A 152 -2.07 -14.42 1.35
C LYS A 152 -1.56 -15.67 2.08
N THR A 153 -1.88 -16.85 1.57
CA THR A 153 -1.56 -18.14 2.21
C THR A 153 -0.10 -18.56 2.05
N ASP A 154 0.63 -17.95 1.16
CA ASP A 154 2.01 -18.22 0.77
C ASP A 154 3.05 -17.43 1.60
N ALA A 155 2.64 -16.46 2.40
CA ALA A 155 3.53 -15.69 3.27
C ALA A 155 3.34 -16.08 4.74
N GLY A 156 4.32 -16.76 5.34
CA GLY A 156 4.42 -16.91 6.80
C GLY A 156 4.59 -15.55 7.48
N ALA A 157 4.14 -15.42 8.74
CA ALA A 157 4.40 -14.21 9.53
C ALA A 157 5.93 -14.04 9.72
N ILE A 158 6.43 -12.83 9.49
CA ILE A 158 7.82 -12.47 9.77
C ILE A 158 7.97 -11.94 11.20
N ASP A 159 9.15 -12.12 11.78
CA ASP A 159 9.45 -11.59 13.10
C ASP A 159 9.35 -10.04 13.08
N HIS A 160 8.75 -9.44 14.11
CA HIS A 160 8.68 -8.00 14.27
C HIS A 160 10.05 -7.32 14.30
N LYS A 161 11.10 -8.06 14.72
CA LYS A 161 12.47 -7.58 14.58
C LYS A 161 12.85 -7.37 13.12
N VAL A 162 12.45 -8.25 12.21
CA VAL A 162 12.70 -8.10 10.77
C VAL A 162 11.96 -6.90 10.21
N LEU A 163 10.68 -6.67 10.64
CA LEU A 163 9.95 -5.46 10.27
C LEU A 163 10.68 -4.19 10.69
N SER A 164 11.17 -4.16 11.93
CA SER A 164 11.94 -3.03 12.46
C SER A 164 13.26 -2.85 11.71
N ASP A 165 14.01 -3.93 11.46
CA ASP A 165 15.26 -3.88 10.70
C ASP A 165 15.03 -3.33 9.28
N VAL A 166 13.94 -3.74 8.60
CA VAL A 166 13.54 -3.21 7.29
C VAL A 166 13.23 -1.71 7.39
N ALA A 167 12.38 -1.30 8.35
CA ALA A 167 11.99 0.08 8.51
C ALA A 167 13.16 1.03 8.76
N HIS A 168 14.18 0.59 9.50
CA HIS A 168 15.37 1.39 9.80
C HIS A 168 16.47 1.31 8.73
N SER A 169 16.38 0.38 7.77
CA SER A 169 17.40 0.22 6.72
C SER A 169 17.24 1.19 5.56
N VAL A 170 16.08 1.80 5.37
CA VAL A 170 15.73 2.67 4.23
C VAL A 170 15.25 4.04 4.69
N LYS A 171 15.28 5.01 3.75
CA LYS A 171 14.79 6.38 3.97
C LYS A 171 13.37 6.61 3.47
N ILE A 172 12.90 5.75 2.57
CA ILE A 172 11.53 5.80 2.07
C ILE A 172 10.56 5.25 3.11
N PRO A 173 9.26 5.67 3.08
CA PRO A 173 8.26 5.17 4.01
C PRO A 173 8.09 3.65 3.96
N VAL A 174 7.86 3.03 5.12
CA VAL A 174 7.60 1.60 5.26
C VAL A 174 6.29 1.39 6.00
N VAL A 175 5.38 0.60 5.41
CA VAL A 175 4.14 0.17 6.07
C VAL A 175 4.19 -1.33 6.37
N ALA A 176 3.68 -1.73 7.54
CA ALA A 176 3.44 -3.13 7.82
C ALA A 176 2.18 -3.62 7.10
N ILE A 177 2.19 -4.86 6.61
CA ILE A 177 1.04 -5.52 5.99
C ILE A 177 0.91 -6.97 6.44
N GLY A 178 -0.31 -7.51 6.44
CA GLY A 178 -0.61 -8.92 6.69
C GLY A 178 -1.13 -9.17 8.11
N GLY A 179 -2.39 -9.62 8.21
CA GLY A 179 -3.05 -10.03 9.43
C GLY A 179 -3.30 -8.91 10.47
N ILE A 180 -3.07 -7.66 10.11
CA ILE A 180 -3.23 -6.51 11.00
C ILE A 180 -4.73 -6.21 11.20
N ASN A 181 -5.11 -5.99 12.46
CA ASN A 181 -6.46 -5.63 12.87
C ASN A 181 -6.43 -4.75 14.13
N LYS A 182 -7.61 -4.34 14.61
CA LYS A 182 -7.75 -3.45 15.78
C LYS A 182 -7.17 -4.00 17.09
N ASP A 183 -7.03 -5.33 17.20
CA ASP A 183 -6.62 -5.99 18.45
C ASP A 183 -5.10 -6.23 18.52
N ASN A 184 -4.40 -6.19 17.36
CA ASN A 184 -2.97 -6.47 17.30
C ASN A 184 -2.10 -5.30 16.80
N ILE A 185 -2.68 -4.27 16.20
CA ILE A 185 -1.95 -3.11 15.64
C ILE A 185 -1.02 -2.41 16.64
N SER A 186 -1.37 -2.40 17.93
CA SER A 186 -0.53 -1.81 18.98
C SER A 186 0.80 -2.54 19.19
N GLN A 187 0.92 -3.79 18.76
CA GLN A 187 2.17 -4.55 18.80
C GLN A 187 3.22 -4.05 17.77
N LEU A 188 2.82 -3.16 16.87
CA LEU A 188 3.69 -2.54 15.86
C LEU A 188 4.29 -1.20 16.34
N GLU A 189 3.92 -0.72 17.53
CA GLU A 189 4.46 0.50 18.12
C GLU A 189 5.98 0.40 18.32
N GLY A 190 6.71 1.47 17.98
CA GLY A 190 8.16 1.54 18.15
C GLY A 190 9.01 0.78 17.13
N LEU A 191 8.40 0.18 16.10
CA LEU A 191 9.14 -0.56 15.07
C LEU A 191 9.71 0.30 13.93
N GLY A 192 9.52 1.61 13.94
CA GLY A 192 10.02 2.53 12.89
C GLY A 192 9.13 2.58 11.64
N LEU A 193 7.89 2.07 11.73
CA LEU A 193 6.93 2.03 10.62
C LEU A 193 6.22 3.39 10.44
N ASP A 194 5.92 3.76 9.20
CA ASP A 194 5.21 4.98 8.86
C ASP A 194 3.68 4.78 8.79
N GLY A 195 3.20 3.54 8.90
CA GLY A 195 1.79 3.20 8.89
C GLY A 195 1.53 1.71 8.71
N VAL A 196 0.27 1.38 8.42
CA VAL A 196 -0.20 0.00 8.24
C VAL A 196 -1.05 -0.14 6.98
N ALA A 197 -0.89 -1.28 6.29
CA ALA A 197 -1.75 -1.69 5.19
C ALA A 197 -2.68 -2.83 5.64
N VAL A 198 -3.96 -2.68 5.41
CA VAL A 198 -4.99 -3.60 5.88
C VAL A 198 -5.97 -3.99 4.76
N VAL A 199 -6.49 -5.20 4.82
CA VAL A 199 -7.48 -5.75 3.89
C VAL A 199 -8.76 -6.07 4.67
N SER A 200 -8.82 -7.25 5.30
CA SER A 200 -10.00 -7.77 5.99
C SER A 200 -10.44 -6.90 7.17
N ALA A 201 -9.51 -6.24 7.86
CA ALA A 201 -9.84 -5.37 8.99
C ALA A 201 -10.76 -4.19 8.61
N ILE A 202 -10.80 -3.83 7.33
CA ILE A 202 -11.75 -2.83 6.78
C ILE A 202 -12.91 -3.53 6.08
N PHE A 203 -12.63 -4.38 5.08
CA PHE A 203 -13.66 -4.87 4.16
C PHE A 203 -14.50 -6.01 4.70
N ALA A 204 -14.04 -6.74 5.73
CA ALA A 204 -14.82 -7.75 6.43
C ALA A 204 -15.59 -7.20 7.65
N ALA A 205 -15.52 -5.89 7.93
CA ALA A 205 -16.19 -5.28 9.05
C ALA A 205 -17.68 -5.00 8.74
N ASP A 206 -18.55 -5.24 9.70
CA ASP A 206 -19.99 -4.92 9.60
C ASP A 206 -20.21 -3.41 9.44
N ASP A 207 -19.36 -2.57 10.05
CA ASP A 207 -19.34 -1.12 9.89
C ASP A 207 -17.93 -0.67 9.46
N ILE A 208 -17.76 -0.48 8.15
CA ILE A 208 -16.50 -0.03 7.54
C ILE A 208 -16.06 1.33 8.08
N SER A 209 -17.00 2.26 8.28
CA SER A 209 -16.66 3.60 8.75
C SER A 209 -16.07 3.58 10.16
N SER A 210 -16.71 2.88 11.08
CA SER A 210 -16.20 2.72 12.45
C SER A 210 -14.87 1.97 12.49
N ALA A 211 -14.72 0.93 11.67
CA ALA A 211 -13.46 0.18 11.57
C ALA A 211 -12.29 1.06 11.08
N VAL A 212 -12.51 1.88 10.04
CA VAL A 212 -11.49 2.80 9.51
C VAL A 212 -11.10 3.86 10.56
N ILE A 213 -12.07 4.46 11.25
CA ILE A 213 -11.81 5.48 12.29
C ILE A 213 -10.97 4.89 13.44
N ASP A 214 -11.33 3.70 13.93
CA ASP A 214 -10.58 3.03 15.00
C ASP A 214 -9.17 2.64 14.56
N LEU A 215 -9.04 2.02 13.39
CA LEU A 215 -7.74 1.62 12.85
C LEU A 215 -6.84 2.83 12.60
N LYS A 216 -7.38 3.94 12.11
CA LYS A 216 -6.60 5.16 11.86
C LYS A 216 -6.04 5.73 13.17
N ALA A 217 -6.88 5.86 14.20
CA ALA A 217 -6.44 6.36 15.50
C ALA A 217 -5.35 5.49 16.14
N LYS A 218 -5.41 4.17 15.94
CA LYS A 218 -4.37 3.24 16.40
C LYS A 218 -3.11 3.29 15.54
N ALA A 219 -3.24 3.45 14.22
CA ALA A 219 -2.11 3.62 13.33
C ALA A 219 -1.32 4.92 13.64
N GLU A 220 -2.03 6.01 13.98
CA GLU A 220 -1.41 7.25 14.42
C GLU A 220 -0.52 7.03 15.66
N LYS A 221 -1.01 6.32 16.67
CA LYS A 221 -0.20 6.00 17.86
C LYS A 221 1.00 5.12 17.55
N ALA A 222 0.83 4.12 16.67
CA ALA A 222 1.92 3.23 16.27
C ALA A 222 3.01 3.99 15.49
N ALA A 223 2.64 4.93 14.62
CA ALA A 223 3.59 5.74 13.86
C ALA A 223 4.27 6.83 14.70
N GLU A 224 3.56 7.49 15.64
CA GLU A 224 4.12 8.52 16.53
C GLU A 224 5.19 7.98 17.47
N SER A 225 5.07 6.73 17.91
CA SER A 225 6.08 6.06 18.75
C SER A 225 7.33 5.64 17.95
N SER A 226 7.30 5.79 16.62
CA SER A 226 8.34 5.36 15.69
C SER A 226 9.21 6.55 15.28
N VAL A 227 10.09 7.02 16.17
CA VAL A 227 11.12 8.01 15.80
C VAL A 227 12.24 7.26 15.07
N LYS A 228 12.38 7.52 13.75
CA LYS A 228 13.54 7.07 12.93
C LYS A 228 14.80 7.88 13.24
#